data_93adf8a03f275ce546417b04a5561a9a
#
_entry.id   93adf8a03f275ce546417b04a5561a9a
#
_cell.length_a   1.000
_cell.length_b   1.000
_cell.length_c   1.000
_cell.angle_alpha   90.00
_cell.angle_beta   90.00
_cell.angle_gamma   90.00
#
_symmetry.space_group_name_H-M   'P 1'
#
loop_
_entity.id
_entity.type
_entity.pdbx_description
1 polymer ?
#
loop_
_entity_poly.entity_id
_entity_poly.type
_entity_poly.pdbx_seq_one_letter_code
_entity_poly.pdbx_strand_id
1 'polypeptide(L)'
;MKKIILSLILCAGVLQAFACTNFIVGKKASADGSVICSYNADDYGMFINLCHFSAGKHAKGEMRQIYDWDTNEYHGEIPEAAETYNVIGNINEYQVTIGETTFGGREEMVDPSGILDYGSLIYIALQRSKTAREAISVMTNLVETYGFCSEGETFTICDPNEAWIMEMMGKGPGSKGVVWVAVRIPDDAICAHANQSRIRTFDQKDKKNVMSSKDCIKYARRMGWFSGKDQDFSFCDTYAKPDFGGRRFC
;
A
#
# COMPACT_ATOMS: atom_id res chain seq x y z
N MET A 1 48.73 4.94 0.35
CA MET A 1 47.85 3.76 0.43
C MET A 1 46.69 3.92 1.42
N LYS A 2 46.89 4.26 2.70
CA LYS A 2 45.80 4.45 3.69
C LYS A 2 44.72 5.50 3.28
N LYS A 3 45.10 6.60 2.63
CA LYS A 3 44.17 7.64 2.17
C LYS A 3 43.33 7.22 0.98
N ILE A 4 43.83 6.34 0.11
CA ILE A 4 43.10 5.80 -1.04
C ILE A 4 42.05 4.77 -0.57
N ILE A 5 42.37 3.98 0.43
CA ILE A 5 41.47 3.01 1.04
C ILE A 5 40.31 3.74 1.74
N LEU A 6 40.58 4.84 2.43
CA LEU A 6 39.52 5.64 3.09
C LEU A 6 38.59 6.30 2.08
N SER A 7 39.13 6.79 0.94
CA SER A 7 38.28 7.34 -0.16
C SER A 7 37.45 6.27 -0.85
N LEU A 8 37.95 5.05 -1.01
CA LEU A 8 37.19 3.93 -1.57
C LEU A 8 36.07 3.45 -0.62
N ILE A 9 36.30 3.49 0.68
CA ILE A 9 35.27 3.17 1.68
C ILE A 9 34.19 4.26 1.73
N LEU A 10 34.54 5.55 1.52
CA LEU A 10 33.56 6.63 1.46
C LEU A 10 32.70 6.59 0.17
N CYS A 11 33.29 6.13 -0.94
CA CYS A 11 32.55 5.96 -2.21
C CYS A 11 31.65 4.69 -2.25
N ALA A 12 31.96 3.67 -1.45
CA ALA A 12 31.13 2.46 -1.33
C ALA A 12 29.91 2.62 -0.41
N GLY A 13 29.76 3.79 0.23
CA GLY A 13 28.72 4.06 1.23
C GLY A 13 27.53 4.87 0.73
N VAL A 14 27.40 5.14 -0.56
CA VAL A 14 26.16 5.71 -1.11
C VAL A 14 25.21 4.54 -1.42
N LEU A 15 24.70 3.90 -0.38
CA LEU A 15 23.46 3.16 -0.47
C LEU A 15 22.38 4.22 -0.79
N GLN A 16 21.83 4.19 -1.98
CA GLN A 16 20.63 4.95 -2.31
C GLN A 16 19.55 4.47 -1.35
N ALA A 17 19.24 5.28 -0.36
CA ALA A 17 18.10 5.04 0.51
C ALA A 17 16.86 5.56 -0.23
N PHE A 18 16.17 4.68 -0.93
CA PHE A 18 14.80 4.94 -1.30
C PHE A 18 13.99 4.87 -0.01
N ALA A 19 13.30 5.93 0.34
CA ALA A 19 12.50 5.99 1.56
C ALA A 19 11.25 6.83 1.31
N CYS A 20 10.08 6.22 1.51
CA CYS A 20 8.84 6.96 1.58
C CYS A 20 8.44 7.17 3.04
N THR A 21 7.70 8.23 3.35
CA THR A 21 7.25 8.51 4.71
C THR A 21 5.84 9.05 4.71
N ASN A 22 4.98 8.46 5.53
CA ASN A 22 3.62 8.92 5.74
C ASN A 22 3.39 9.31 7.19
N PHE A 23 2.64 10.40 7.41
CA PHE A 23 2.09 10.77 8.71
C PHE A 23 0.57 10.81 8.64
N ILE A 24 -0.07 10.33 9.71
CA ILE A 24 -1.51 10.35 9.90
C ILE A 24 -1.81 11.00 11.24
N VAL A 25 -2.74 11.95 11.26
CA VAL A 25 -3.28 12.54 12.49
C VAL A 25 -4.77 12.30 12.51
N GLY A 26 -5.25 11.59 13.53
CA GLY A 26 -6.67 11.35 13.74
C GLY A 26 -7.42 12.63 14.10
N LYS A 27 -8.70 12.68 13.80
CA LYS A 27 -9.55 13.89 13.93
C LYS A 27 -9.67 14.46 15.35
N LYS A 28 -9.38 13.68 16.39
CA LYS A 28 -9.35 14.15 17.79
C LYS A 28 -7.94 14.52 18.25
N ALA A 29 -6.92 14.16 17.48
CA ALA A 29 -5.53 14.55 17.71
C ALA A 29 -5.16 15.83 16.95
N SER A 30 -5.92 16.23 15.94
CA SER A 30 -5.76 17.48 15.21
C SER A 30 -6.39 18.65 15.96
N ALA A 31 -5.89 19.88 15.70
CA ALA A 31 -6.36 21.09 16.37
C ALA A 31 -7.77 21.53 15.90
N ASP A 32 -8.16 21.19 14.69
CA ASP A 32 -9.41 21.63 14.04
C ASP A 32 -10.41 20.52 13.77
N GLY A 33 -10.11 19.29 14.22
CA GLY A 33 -10.97 18.14 14.02
C GLY A 33 -10.85 17.47 12.65
N SER A 34 -9.91 17.90 11.82
CA SER A 34 -9.62 17.25 10.52
C SER A 34 -8.83 15.96 10.70
N VAL A 35 -8.98 15.03 9.76
CA VAL A 35 -8.03 13.94 9.54
C VAL A 35 -6.92 14.50 8.65
N ILE A 36 -5.66 14.40 9.09
CA ILE A 36 -4.51 14.87 8.33
C ILE A 36 -3.71 13.65 7.85
N CYS A 37 -3.37 13.65 6.57
CA CYS A 37 -2.48 12.68 5.97
C CYS A 37 -1.40 13.41 5.19
N SER A 38 -0.14 13.02 5.38
CA SER A 38 0.95 13.43 4.50
C SER A 38 1.56 12.19 3.83
N TYR A 39 1.99 12.37 2.61
CA TYR A 39 2.73 11.37 1.86
C TYR A 39 3.95 12.03 1.23
N ASN A 40 5.11 11.45 1.46
CA ASN A 40 6.38 11.87 0.89
C ASN A 40 7.03 10.67 0.21
N ALA A 41 7.18 10.73 -1.11
CA ALA A 41 7.92 9.76 -1.89
C ALA A 41 9.35 10.25 -2.05
N ASP A 42 10.29 9.56 -1.41
CA ASP A 42 11.70 9.92 -1.42
C ASP A 42 12.43 9.08 -2.48
N ASP A 43 12.45 9.57 -3.70
CA ASP A 43 13.20 9.00 -4.81
C ASP A 43 14.14 10.04 -5.41
N TYR A 44 15.39 9.66 -5.64
CA TYR A 44 16.42 10.56 -6.18
C TYR A 44 16.12 11.03 -7.61
N GLY A 45 15.41 10.24 -8.39
CA GLY A 45 15.08 10.49 -9.80
C GLY A 45 13.64 10.91 -10.06
N MET A 46 12.78 10.86 -9.05
CA MET A 46 11.35 11.07 -9.23
C MET A 46 10.99 12.57 -9.15
N PHE A 47 10.87 13.21 -10.30
CA PHE A 47 10.31 14.56 -10.42
C PHE A 47 8.90 14.45 -10.98
N ILE A 48 7.91 14.29 -10.10
CA ILE A 48 6.52 14.12 -10.52
C ILE A 48 5.85 15.49 -10.67
N ASN A 49 5.23 15.72 -11.82
CA ASN A 49 4.29 16.81 -11.99
C ASN A 49 3.01 16.53 -11.21
N LEU A 50 2.26 17.57 -10.87
CA LEU A 50 0.96 17.40 -10.24
C LEU A 50 0.04 16.59 -11.18
N CYS A 51 -0.25 15.35 -10.80
CA CYS A 51 -1.15 14.48 -11.56
C CYS A 51 -2.60 14.94 -11.40
N HIS A 52 -3.33 14.97 -12.51
CA HIS A 52 -4.76 15.23 -12.51
C HIS A 52 -5.48 14.21 -13.40
N PHE A 53 -6.45 13.51 -12.81
CA PHE A 53 -7.35 12.63 -13.52
C PHE A 53 -8.77 13.22 -13.43
N SER A 54 -9.33 13.60 -14.57
CA SER A 54 -10.66 14.19 -14.61
C SER A 54 -11.74 13.16 -14.32
N ALA A 55 -12.81 13.60 -13.66
CA ALA A 55 -14.03 12.81 -13.57
C ALA A 55 -14.60 12.52 -14.96
N GLY A 56 -15.27 11.38 -15.12
CA GLY A 56 -15.83 10.99 -16.39
C GLY A 56 -16.99 10.01 -16.26
N LYS A 57 -17.81 9.96 -17.31
CA LYS A 57 -18.78 8.88 -17.54
C LYS A 57 -18.28 8.04 -18.71
N HIS A 58 -18.28 6.75 -18.54
CA HIS A 58 -17.67 5.81 -19.46
C HIS A 58 -18.71 4.90 -20.10
N ALA A 59 -18.48 4.54 -21.34
CA ALA A 59 -19.37 3.66 -22.08
C ALA A 59 -19.32 2.22 -21.50
N LYS A 60 -20.43 1.49 -21.64
CA LYS A 60 -20.45 0.08 -21.24
C LYS A 60 -19.44 -0.71 -22.07
N GLY A 61 -18.54 -1.40 -21.39
CA GLY A 61 -17.48 -2.20 -22.02
C GLY A 61 -16.21 -1.42 -22.39
N GLU A 62 -16.14 -0.16 -21.99
CA GLU A 62 -14.89 0.61 -22.10
C GLU A 62 -13.81 -0.03 -21.24
N MET A 63 -12.57 -0.09 -21.77
CA MET A 63 -11.44 -0.70 -21.10
C MET A 63 -10.41 0.37 -20.76
N ARG A 64 -9.86 0.26 -19.56
CA ARG A 64 -8.76 1.08 -19.09
C ARG A 64 -7.45 0.32 -19.29
N GLN A 65 -6.54 0.89 -20.03
CA GLN A 65 -5.18 0.37 -20.16
C GLN A 65 -4.39 0.65 -18.89
N ILE A 66 -3.63 -0.35 -18.46
CA ILE A 66 -2.78 -0.29 -17.27
C ILE A 66 -1.33 -0.28 -17.72
N TYR A 67 -0.62 0.73 -17.27
CA TYR A 67 0.81 0.89 -17.44
C TYR A 67 1.43 0.93 -16.05
N ASP A 68 2.54 0.24 -15.86
CA ASP A 68 3.30 0.28 -14.62
C ASP A 68 3.69 1.72 -14.28
N TRP A 69 3.50 2.11 -13.03
CA TRP A 69 3.68 3.48 -12.59
C TRP A 69 5.12 3.97 -12.71
N ASP A 70 6.09 3.10 -12.43
CA ASP A 70 7.50 3.46 -12.40
C ASP A 70 8.17 3.32 -13.77
N THR A 71 7.83 2.27 -14.53
CA THR A 71 8.51 1.92 -15.79
C THR A 71 7.73 2.35 -17.03
N ASN A 72 6.43 2.63 -16.89
CA ASN A 72 5.49 2.87 -17.98
C ASN A 72 5.36 1.69 -18.96
N GLU A 73 5.67 0.47 -18.51
CA GLU A 73 5.44 -0.74 -19.28
C GLU A 73 3.95 -1.11 -19.29
N TYR A 74 3.45 -1.60 -20.40
CA TYR A 74 2.06 -2.03 -20.54
C TYR A 74 1.83 -3.37 -19.86
N HIS A 75 0.94 -3.42 -18.87
CA HIS A 75 0.60 -4.62 -18.11
C HIS A 75 -0.72 -5.29 -18.52
N GLY A 76 -1.55 -4.60 -19.27
CA GLY A 76 -2.86 -5.13 -19.68
C GLY A 76 -3.98 -4.11 -19.57
N GLU A 77 -5.22 -4.60 -19.49
CA GLU A 77 -6.39 -3.73 -19.39
C GLU A 77 -7.43 -4.32 -18.43
N ILE A 78 -8.20 -3.44 -17.82
CA ILE A 78 -9.32 -3.79 -16.95
C ILE A 78 -10.59 -3.04 -17.39
N PRO A 79 -11.80 -3.51 -17.08
CA PRO A 79 -13.01 -2.75 -17.33
C PRO A 79 -12.99 -1.38 -16.63
N GLU A 80 -13.32 -0.32 -17.37
CA GLU A 80 -13.48 0.99 -16.76
C GLU A 80 -14.79 1.04 -15.96
N ALA A 81 -14.79 1.81 -14.86
CA ALA A 81 -15.99 2.07 -14.09
C ALA A 81 -16.96 2.94 -14.92
N ALA A 82 -18.28 2.76 -14.74
CA ALA A 82 -19.27 3.56 -15.46
C ALA A 82 -19.16 5.08 -15.16
N GLU A 83 -18.62 5.41 -13.99
CA GLU A 83 -18.33 6.77 -13.53
C GLU A 83 -17.01 6.77 -12.77
N THR A 84 -16.19 7.78 -13.03
CA THR A 84 -14.93 8.02 -12.30
C THR A 84 -14.94 9.42 -11.72
N TYR A 85 -14.21 9.62 -10.61
CA TYR A 85 -14.13 10.87 -9.87
C TYR A 85 -12.87 11.66 -10.20
N ASN A 86 -12.92 12.99 -9.99
CA ASN A 86 -11.73 13.82 -10.09
C ASN A 86 -10.70 13.43 -9.04
N VAL A 87 -9.45 13.33 -9.49
CA VAL A 87 -8.28 13.12 -8.62
C VAL A 87 -7.23 14.17 -8.94
N ILE A 88 -6.66 14.78 -7.92
CA ILE A 88 -5.51 15.67 -8.05
C ILE A 88 -4.45 15.26 -7.04
N GLY A 89 -3.23 14.99 -7.53
CA GLY A 89 -2.23 14.32 -6.69
C GLY A 89 -2.79 13.03 -6.11
N ASN A 90 -2.71 12.87 -4.80
CA ASN A 90 -3.16 11.67 -4.08
C ASN A 90 -4.50 11.85 -3.34
N ILE A 91 -5.35 12.78 -3.79
CA ILE A 91 -6.67 13.07 -3.19
C ILE A 91 -7.74 13.19 -4.27
N ASN A 92 -8.95 12.67 -3.98
CA ASN A 92 -10.09 12.82 -4.87
C ASN A 92 -11.08 13.90 -4.38
N GLU A 93 -12.09 14.20 -5.20
CA GLU A 93 -13.11 15.22 -4.90
C GLU A 93 -13.99 14.90 -3.66
N TYR A 94 -13.99 13.68 -3.18
CA TYR A 94 -14.62 13.26 -1.92
C TYR A 94 -13.66 13.31 -0.72
N GLN A 95 -12.45 13.86 -0.92
CA GLN A 95 -11.39 13.95 0.09
C GLN A 95 -10.87 12.57 0.56
N VAL A 96 -11.02 11.54 -0.25
CA VAL A 96 -10.31 10.28 -0.03
C VAL A 96 -8.86 10.49 -0.45
N THR A 97 -7.94 10.15 0.43
CA THR A 97 -6.50 10.28 0.21
C THR A 97 -5.83 8.93 0.35
N ILE A 98 -4.94 8.59 -0.58
CA ILE A 98 -4.14 7.36 -0.53
C ILE A 98 -2.68 7.70 -0.74
N GLY A 99 -1.84 7.35 0.24
CA GLY A 99 -0.38 7.34 0.13
C GLY A 99 0.15 5.92 0.34
N GLU A 100 1.44 5.71 0.08
CA GLU A 100 2.04 4.39 0.25
C GLU A 100 3.47 4.45 0.79
N THR A 101 3.99 3.30 1.19
CA THR A 101 5.41 3.01 1.42
C THR A 101 5.67 1.54 1.12
N THR A 102 6.64 1.25 0.27
CA THR A 102 7.05 -0.12 -0.05
C THR A 102 7.84 -0.74 1.10
N PHE A 103 7.38 -1.84 1.66
CA PHE A 103 8.15 -2.58 2.69
C PHE A 103 8.89 -3.81 2.12
N GLY A 104 8.74 -4.09 0.83
CA GLY A 104 9.35 -5.23 0.13
C GLY A 104 8.66 -6.55 0.46
N GLY A 105 8.93 -7.12 1.61
CA GLY A 105 8.35 -8.38 2.03
C GLY A 105 9.05 -9.61 1.45
N ARG A 106 8.35 -10.73 1.39
CA ARG A 106 8.86 -12.00 0.87
C ARG A 106 8.92 -11.98 -0.65
N GLU A 107 10.11 -12.09 -1.22
CA GLU A 107 10.33 -12.05 -2.68
C GLU A 107 9.53 -13.12 -3.43
N GLU A 108 9.38 -14.32 -2.83
CA GLU A 108 8.60 -15.41 -3.40
C GLU A 108 7.09 -15.13 -3.51
N MET A 109 6.61 -14.03 -2.93
CA MET A 109 5.21 -13.62 -2.99
C MET A 109 4.93 -12.59 -4.09
N VAL A 110 5.94 -12.03 -4.72
CA VAL A 110 5.75 -11.10 -5.85
C VAL A 110 5.26 -11.89 -7.07
N ASP A 111 4.21 -11.40 -7.72
CA ASP A 111 3.69 -11.97 -8.95
C ASP A 111 3.87 -11.00 -10.12
N PRO A 112 4.96 -11.12 -10.90
CA PRO A 112 5.22 -10.22 -12.02
C PRO A 112 4.19 -10.35 -13.17
N SER A 113 3.30 -11.33 -13.12
CA SER A 113 2.21 -11.49 -14.09
C SER A 113 0.92 -10.77 -13.68
N GLY A 114 0.88 -10.16 -12.50
CA GLY A 114 -0.22 -9.31 -12.05
C GLY A 114 -0.36 -8.07 -12.94
N ILE A 115 -1.58 -7.60 -13.13
CA ILE A 115 -1.83 -6.42 -14.00
C ILE A 115 -1.64 -5.12 -13.22
N LEU A 116 -1.90 -5.11 -11.92
CA LEU A 116 -1.94 -3.90 -11.10
C LEU A 116 -0.67 -3.73 -10.27
N ASP A 117 0.04 -2.66 -10.50
CA ASP A 117 1.07 -2.14 -9.62
C ASP A 117 0.47 -1.23 -8.53
N TYR A 118 1.29 -0.83 -7.54
CA TYR A 118 0.86 0.00 -6.43
C TYR A 118 0.31 1.37 -6.87
N GLY A 119 0.96 2.03 -7.82
CA GLY A 119 0.59 3.36 -8.28
C GLY A 119 -0.71 3.34 -9.09
N SER A 120 -0.84 2.44 -10.06
CA SER A 120 -2.09 2.22 -10.78
C SER A 120 -3.24 1.91 -9.83
N LEU A 121 -3.01 1.08 -8.81
CA LEU A 121 -4.01 0.71 -7.82
C LEU A 121 -4.50 1.92 -7.01
N ILE A 122 -3.59 2.82 -6.59
CA ILE A 122 -3.91 4.07 -5.88
C ILE A 122 -4.86 4.92 -6.71
N TYR A 123 -4.47 5.25 -7.95
CA TYR A 123 -5.25 6.19 -8.76
C TYR A 123 -6.59 5.60 -9.21
N ILE A 124 -6.66 4.31 -9.50
CA ILE A 124 -7.93 3.64 -9.82
C ILE A 124 -8.86 3.63 -8.60
N ALA A 125 -8.33 3.36 -7.40
CA ALA A 125 -9.13 3.38 -6.19
C ALA A 125 -9.65 4.79 -5.87
N LEU A 126 -8.82 5.82 -6.01
CA LEU A 126 -9.24 7.23 -5.85
C LEU A 126 -10.34 7.62 -6.83
N GLN A 127 -10.26 7.17 -8.08
CA GLN A 127 -11.29 7.44 -9.09
C GLN A 127 -12.60 6.67 -8.89
N ARG A 128 -12.63 5.68 -7.98
CA ARG A 128 -13.77 4.75 -7.81
C ARG A 128 -14.31 4.68 -6.38
N SER A 129 -13.86 5.54 -5.46
CA SER A 129 -14.27 5.49 -4.05
C SER A 129 -14.65 6.86 -3.50
N LYS A 130 -15.57 6.88 -2.53
CA LYS A 130 -16.04 8.07 -1.82
C LYS A 130 -15.69 8.07 -0.34
N THR A 131 -15.18 6.94 0.17
CA THR A 131 -14.77 6.77 1.57
C THR A 131 -13.51 5.91 1.64
N ALA A 132 -12.78 5.99 2.75
CA ALA A 132 -11.60 5.16 3.00
C ALA A 132 -11.93 3.65 2.95
N ARG A 133 -13.06 3.24 3.52
CA ARG A 133 -13.49 1.82 3.48
C ARG A 133 -13.85 1.35 2.08
N GLU A 134 -14.47 2.22 1.29
CA GLU A 134 -14.77 1.91 -0.10
C GLU A 134 -13.48 1.79 -0.92
N ALA A 135 -12.49 2.66 -0.68
CA ALA A 135 -11.17 2.56 -1.31
C ALA A 135 -10.48 1.22 -0.99
N ILE A 136 -10.45 0.81 0.28
CA ILE A 136 -9.93 -0.51 0.69
C ILE A 136 -10.65 -1.64 -0.07
N SER A 137 -11.96 -1.56 -0.17
CA SER A 137 -12.76 -2.58 -0.86
C SER A 137 -12.49 -2.59 -2.37
N VAL A 138 -12.37 -1.43 -3.00
CA VAL A 138 -12.02 -1.31 -4.43
C VAL A 138 -10.64 -1.89 -4.70
N MET A 139 -9.62 -1.48 -3.92
CA MET A 139 -8.25 -1.97 -4.07
C MET A 139 -8.19 -3.49 -3.97
N THR A 140 -8.75 -4.04 -2.90
CA THR A 140 -8.67 -5.49 -2.63
C THR A 140 -9.44 -6.33 -3.64
N ASN A 141 -10.60 -5.87 -4.13
CA ASN A 141 -11.36 -6.55 -5.19
C ASN A 141 -10.64 -6.52 -6.54
N LEU A 142 -9.99 -5.41 -6.86
CA LEU A 142 -9.24 -5.28 -8.11
C LEU A 142 -8.07 -6.25 -8.16
N VAL A 143 -7.24 -6.30 -7.11
CA VAL A 143 -6.08 -7.20 -7.08
C VAL A 143 -6.47 -8.67 -6.97
N GLU A 144 -7.60 -9.00 -6.34
CA GLU A 144 -8.13 -10.37 -6.32
C GLU A 144 -8.54 -10.84 -7.72
N THR A 145 -8.99 -9.92 -8.56
CA THR A 145 -9.47 -10.23 -9.91
C THR A 145 -8.34 -10.21 -10.94
N TYR A 146 -7.48 -9.20 -10.87
CA TYR A 146 -6.51 -8.89 -11.93
C TYR A 146 -5.07 -9.19 -11.55
N GLY A 147 -4.78 -9.49 -10.27
CA GLY A 147 -3.44 -9.72 -9.75
C GLY A 147 -2.73 -8.43 -9.37
N PHE A 148 -1.68 -8.57 -8.56
CA PHE A 148 -0.85 -7.50 -8.01
C PHE A 148 0.61 -7.80 -8.27
N CYS A 149 1.32 -6.92 -8.97
CA CYS A 149 2.70 -7.16 -9.41
C CYS A 149 3.76 -6.44 -8.59
N SER A 150 3.37 -5.53 -7.69
CA SER A 150 4.35 -4.87 -6.81
C SER A 150 4.81 -5.76 -5.67
N GLU A 151 5.86 -5.34 -5.00
CA GLU A 151 6.32 -5.89 -3.72
C GLU A 151 5.28 -5.67 -2.61
N GLY A 152 5.66 -5.90 -1.37
CA GLY A 152 4.81 -5.61 -0.22
C GLY A 152 4.64 -4.12 0.02
N GLU A 153 3.39 -3.66 0.13
CA GLU A 153 3.04 -2.26 0.25
C GLU A 153 2.25 -1.97 1.52
N THR A 154 2.55 -0.83 2.13
CA THR A 154 1.76 -0.22 3.20
C THR A 154 1.04 1.00 2.63
N PHE A 155 -0.28 0.93 2.53
CA PHE A 155 -1.11 2.06 2.10
C PHE A 155 -1.65 2.82 3.31
N THR A 156 -1.51 4.15 3.29
CA THR A 156 -2.28 5.08 4.14
C THR A 156 -3.55 5.45 3.39
N ILE A 157 -4.72 5.21 3.97
CA ILE A 157 -6.01 5.46 3.33
C ILE A 157 -6.88 6.27 4.27
N CYS A 158 -7.18 7.51 3.91
CA CYS A 158 -7.91 8.43 4.76
C CYS A 158 -9.13 9.01 4.03
N ASP A 159 -10.14 9.38 4.82
CA ASP A 159 -11.22 10.28 4.43
C ASP A 159 -11.47 11.30 5.57
N PRO A 160 -12.42 12.25 5.45
CA PRO A 160 -12.68 13.23 6.50
C PRO A 160 -13.09 12.64 7.86
N ASN A 161 -13.44 11.37 7.93
CA ASN A 161 -14.00 10.74 9.13
C ASN A 161 -13.04 9.77 9.81
N GLU A 162 -12.19 9.08 9.04
CA GLU A 162 -11.34 8.02 9.55
C GLU A 162 -10.07 7.83 8.72
N ALA A 163 -9.07 7.22 9.32
CA ALA A 163 -7.79 6.88 8.72
C ALA A 163 -7.45 5.40 8.94
N TRP A 164 -6.80 4.80 7.95
CA TRP A 164 -6.41 3.40 7.92
C TRP A 164 -4.98 3.23 7.46
N ILE A 165 -4.31 2.23 8.00
CA ILE A 165 -3.10 1.64 7.39
C ILE A 165 -3.50 0.27 6.87
N MET A 166 -3.19 -0.02 5.61
CA MET A 166 -3.41 -1.32 4.98
C MET A 166 -2.09 -1.87 4.48
N GLU A 167 -1.73 -3.06 4.92
CA GLU A 167 -0.58 -3.79 4.39
C GLU A 167 -1.05 -4.93 3.48
N MET A 168 -0.36 -5.08 2.34
CA MET A 168 -0.74 -5.97 1.27
C MET A 168 0.49 -6.67 0.69
N MET A 169 0.33 -7.94 0.34
CA MET A 169 1.36 -8.76 -0.30
C MET A 169 0.73 -9.72 -1.31
N GLY A 170 1.34 -9.89 -2.48
CA GLY A 170 0.92 -10.90 -3.46
C GLY A 170 0.92 -12.33 -2.90
N LYS A 171 0.49 -13.29 -3.70
CA LYS A 171 0.49 -14.74 -3.33
C LYS A 171 1.47 -15.56 -4.15
N GLY A 172 2.40 -14.90 -4.82
CA GLY A 172 3.44 -15.52 -5.66
C GLY A 172 3.02 -15.73 -7.12
N PRO A 173 3.99 -16.07 -7.97
CA PRO A 173 3.80 -16.12 -9.43
C PRO A 173 2.62 -16.97 -9.87
N GLY A 174 1.77 -16.39 -10.73
CA GLY A 174 0.57 -17.03 -11.26
C GLY A 174 -0.58 -17.21 -10.26
N SER A 175 -0.44 -16.69 -9.03
CA SER A 175 -1.47 -16.74 -8.00
C SER A 175 -2.14 -15.38 -7.88
N LYS A 176 -3.30 -15.21 -8.51
CA LYS A 176 -4.09 -13.98 -8.35
C LYS A 176 -4.46 -13.72 -6.89
N GLY A 177 -4.67 -12.45 -6.58
CA GLY A 177 -5.06 -12.01 -5.26
C GLY A 177 -3.89 -11.75 -4.32
N VAL A 178 -4.21 -11.30 -3.14
CA VAL A 178 -3.25 -10.84 -2.12
C VAL A 178 -3.63 -11.34 -0.73
N VAL A 179 -2.66 -11.41 0.15
CA VAL A 179 -2.92 -11.38 1.60
C VAL A 179 -2.81 -9.94 2.06
N TRP A 180 -3.76 -9.51 2.88
CA TRP A 180 -3.78 -8.13 3.34
C TRP A 180 -4.48 -7.99 4.67
N VAL A 181 -4.16 -6.92 5.37
CA VAL A 181 -4.82 -6.46 6.59
C VAL A 181 -4.85 -4.93 6.60
N ALA A 182 -5.99 -4.37 6.98
CA ALA A 182 -6.14 -2.94 7.23
C ALA A 182 -6.56 -2.72 8.68
N VAL A 183 -5.90 -1.78 9.34
CA VAL A 183 -6.17 -1.40 10.73
C VAL A 183 -6.52 0.09 10.78
N ARG A 184 -7.64 0.40 11.40
CA ARG A 184 -8.08 1.78 11.60
C ARG A 184 -7.20 2.46 12.65
N ILE A 185 -6.74 3.65 12.33
CA ILE A 185 -6.01 4.51 13.29
C ILE A 185 -7.03 5.13 14.25
N PRO A 186 -6.82 5.05 15.58
CA PRO A 186 -7.69 5.71 16.54
C PRO A 186 -7.80 7.22 16.30
N ASP A 187 -8.97 7.78 16.53
CA ASP A 187 -9.23 9.21 16.28
C ASP A 187 -8.31 10.15 17.07
N ASP A 188 -7.84 9.73 18.23
CA ASP A 188 -6.98 10.47 19.16
C ASP A 188 -5.49 10.12 19.02
N ALA A 189 -5.11 9.40 17.97
CA ALA A 189 -3.75 8.96 17.74
C ALA A 189 -3.07 9.72 16.59
N ILE A 190 -1.74 9.75 16.65
CA ILE A 190 -0.84 10.10 15.54
C ILE A 190 -0.10 8.82 15.16
N CYS A 191 0.03 8.58 13.87
CA CYS A 191 0.77 7.45 13.33
C CYS A 191 1.76 7.91 12.27
N ALA A 192 2.89 7.23 12.18
CA ALA A 192 3.86 7.41 11.11
C ALA A 192 4.38 6.05 10.66
N HIS A 193 4.61 5.92 9.36
CA HIS A 193 5.31 4.76 8.82
C HIS A 193 6.23 5.17 7.66
N ALA A 194 7.21 4.34 7.42
CA ALA A 194 8.15 4.43 6.30
C ALA A 194 8.19 3.06 5.61
N ASN A 195 9.23 2.76 4.85
CA ASN A 195 9.39 1.52 4.09
C ASN A 195 9.57 0.26 4.97
N GLN A 196 8.61 0.01 5.83
CA GLN A 196 8.59 -1.11 6.77
C GLN A 196 7.16 -1.52 7.10
N SER A 197 6.89 -2.83 7.12
CA SER A 197 5.63 -3.35 7.62
C SER A 197 5.45 -3.00 9.10
N ARG A 198 4.26 -2.58 9.51
CA ARG A 198 3.95 -2.06 10.86
C ARG A 198 2.87 -2.84 11.57
N ILE A 199 2.00 -3.55 10.83
CA ILE A 199 0.88 -4.25 11.42
C ILE A 199 1.36 -5.58 11.99
N ARG A 200 1.36 -5.69 13.30
CA ARG A 200 1.70 -6.92 14.01
C ARG A 200 0.45 -7.77 14.24
N THR A 201 0.03 -7.89 15.50
CA THR A 201 -1.17 -8.64 15.87
C THR A 201 -2.42 -7.80 15.68
N PHE A 202 -3.50 -8.43 15.24
CA PHE A 202 -4.80 -7.80 15.04
C PHE A 202 -5.93 -8.78 15.33
N ASP A 203 -7.09 -8.27 15.72
CA ASP A 203 -8.27 -9.09 15.94
C ASP A 203 -9.20 -9.08 14.72
N GLN A 204 -9.24 -10.18 13.97
CA GLN A 204 -10.13 -10.33 12.80
C GLN A 204 -11.63 -10.24 13.17
N LYS A 205 -12.00 -10.31 14.45
CA LYS A 205 -13.39 -10.18 14.91
C LYS A 205 -13.80 -8.72 15.10
N ASP A 206 -12.84 -7.82 15.31
CA ASP A 206 -13.09 -6.37 15.40
C ASP A 206 -13.39 -5.77 14.02
N LYS A 207 -14.60 -6.01 13.51
CA LYS A 207 -15.02 -5.53 12.20
C LYS A 207 -15.15 -4.00 12.10
N LYS A 208 -15.11 -3.30 13.20
CA LYS A 208 -15.11 -1.84 13.24
C LYS A 208 -13.74 -1.27 12.88
N ASN A 209 -12.68 -1.87 13.39
CA ASN A 209 -11.33 -1.34 13.30
C ASN A 209 -10.37 -2.22 12.50
N VAL A 210 -10.80 -3.40 12.05
CA VAL A 210 -9.97 -4.34 11.28
C VAL A 210 -10.72 -4.88 10.08
N MET A 211 -10.07 -4.80 8.92
CA MET A 211 -10.46 -5.48 7.70
C MET A 211 -9.29 -6.35 7.23
N SER A 212 -9.55 -7.53 6.69
CA SER A 212 -8.46 -8.41 6.20
C SER A 212 -8.96 -9.40 5.17
N SER A 213 -8.04 -9.94 4.36
CA SER A 213 -8.32 -11.09 3.52
C SER A 213 -8.73 -12.29 4.38
N LYS A 214 -9.71 -13.06 3.89
CA LYS A 214 -10.28 -14.20 4.64
C LYS A 214 -9.25 -15.29 4.90
N ASP A 215 -8.27 -15.40 4.05
CA ASP A 215 -7.24 -16.43 4.07
C ASP A 215 -5.88 -15.93 4.60
N CYS A 216 -5.77 -14.71 5.09
CA CYS A 216 -4.53 -14.10 5.57
C CYS A 216 -3.72 -15.05 6.48
N ILE A 217 -4.33 -15.56 7.55
CA ILE A 217 -3.67 -16.50 8.47
C ILE A 217 -3.56 -17.91 7.88
N LYS A 218 -4.59 -18.36 7.15
CA LYS A 218 -4.60 -19.69 6.54
C LYS A 218 -3.51 -19.83 5.47
N TYR A 219 -3.27 -18.79 4.71
CA TYR A 219 -2.21 -18.76 3.71
C TYR A 219 -0.83 -18.94 4.38
N ALA A 220 -0.55 -18.19 5.44
CA ALA A 220 0.68 -18.32 6.21
C ALA A 220 0.90 -19.74 6.75
N ARG A 221 -0.17 -20.36 7.26
CA ARG A 221 -0.11 -21.78 7.73
C ARG A 221 0.17 -22.76 6.60
N ARG A 222 -0.47 -22.58 5.45
CA ARG A 222 -0.25 -23.42 4.28
C ARG A 222 1.19 -23.36 3.78
N MET A 223 1.80 -22.16 3.87
CA MET A 223 3.19 -21.96 3.49
C MET A 223 4.20 -22.37 4.58
N GLY A 224 3.73 -22.81 5.75
CA GLY A 224 4.60 -23.21 6.86
C GLY A 224 5.26 -22.02 7.59
N TRP A 225 4.82 -20.80 7.38
CA TRP A 225 5.40 -19.59 7.98
C TRP A 225 4.80 -19.25 9.35
N PHE A 226 3.67 -19.85 9.68
CA PHE A 226 2.99 -19.66 10.96
C PHE A 226 2.27 -20.92 11.43
N SER A 227 2.43 -21.28 12.72
CA SER A 227 1.80 -22.46 13.34
C SER A 227 1.11 -22.16 14.66
N GLY A 228 1.12 -20.89 15.13
CA GLY A 228 0.53 -20.47 16.41
C GLY A 228 -1.00 -20.35 16.40
N LYS A 229 -1.56 -19.81 17.48
CA LYS A 229 -2.99 -19.46 17.57
C LYS A 229 -3.25 -18.20 16.73
N ASP A 230 -4.46 -18.04 16.19
CA ASP A 230 -4.83 -16.88 15.36
C ASP A 230 -4.54 -15.53 16.05
N GLN A 231 -4.78 -15.45 17.34
CA GLN A 231 -4.53 -14.24 18.14
C GLN A 231 -3.06 -13.84 18.24
N ASP A 232 -2.14 -14.78 18.01
CA ASP A 232 -0.69 -14.57 18.08
C ASP A 232 -0.11 -14.29 16.68
N PHE A 233 -0.96 -14.25 15.65
CA PHE A 233 -0.52 -14.00 14.29
C PHE A 233 -0.10 -12.55 14.10
N SER A 234 1.12 -12.32 13.66
CA SER A 234 1.66 -11.02 13.29
C SER A 234 1.84 -10.96 11.78
N PHE A 235 1.20 -9.99 11.11
CA PHE A 235 1.34 -9.79 9.67
C PHE A 235 2.79 -9.45 9.32
N CYS A 236 3.35 -8.46 10.00
CA CYS A 236 4.73 -8.02 9.82
C CYS A 236 5.74 -9.16 9.99
N ASP A 237 5.69 -9.89 11.11
CA ASP A 237 6.65 -10.95 11.39
C ASP A 237 6.52 -12.13 10.40
N THR A 238 5.36 -12.29 9.78
CA THR A 238 5.08 -13.39 8.86
C THR A 238 5.41 -13.04 7.40
N TYR A 239 5.02 -11.84 6.94
CA TYR A 239 5.05 -11.47 5.53
C TYR A 239 6.16 -10.46 5.17
N ALA A 240 6.65 -9.67 6.13
CA ALA A 240 7.80 -8.82 5.88
C ALA A 240 9.10 -9.63 5.73
N LYS A 241 10.11 -9.01 5.12
CA LYS A 241 11.42 -9.62 4.96
C LYS A 241 12.02 -9.91 6.33
N PRO A 242 12.53 -11.13 6.61
CA PRO A 242 13.11 -11.47 7.90
C PRO A 242 14.52 -10.90 8.08
N ASP A 243 14.78 -9.72 7.58
CA ASP A 243 16.05 -9.03 7.73
C ASP A 243 16.09 -8.15 8.99
N PHE A 244 17.26 -7.65 9.29
CA PHE A 244 17.52 -6.83 10.48
C PHE A 244 16.79 -5.47 10.42
N GLY A 245 16.56 -4.91 9.22
CA GLY A 245 15.87 -3.65 9.01
C GLY A 245 14.37 -3.77 9.28
N GLY A 246 13.70 -4.76 8.68
CA GLY A 246 12.26 -4.96 8.81
C GLY A 246 11.77 -5.34 10.21
N ARG A 247 12.58 -6.05 10.99
CA ARG A 247 12.17 -6.51 12.33
C ARG A 247 12.36 -5.50 13.47
N ARG A 248 13.24 -4.51 13.31
CA ARG A 248 13.57 -3.60 14.42
C ARG A 248 12.56 -2.49 14.65
N PHE A 249 11.72 -2.21 13.67
CA PHE A 249 10.81 -1.08 13.73
C PHE A 249 9.32 -1.48 13.71
N CYS A 250 9.04 -2.77 13.66
CA CYS A 250 7.69 -3.30 13.84
C CYS A 250 7.27 -3.34 15.30
#